data_b556fac27f4899b49a2830b79db2fa7c
#
_entry.id   b556fac27f4899b49a2830b79db2fa7c
#
_cell.length_a   1.000
_cell.length_b   1.000
_cell.length_c   1.000
_cell.angle_alpha   90.00
_cell.angle_beta   90.00
_cell.angle_gamma   90.00
#
_symmetry.space_group_name_H-M   'P 1'
#
loop_
_entity.id
_entity.type
_entity.pdbx_description
1 polymer ?
#
loop_
_entity_poly.entity_id
_entity_poly.type
_entity_poly.pdbx_seq_one_letter_code
_entity_poly.pdbx_strand_id
1 'polypeptide(L)'
;WMSEDLVGAGVEALTELADQIGKPDAIITDPFLTAAALAAERIGAPLVVSGWCATRELDEDALYYVQKVLARESIERMERLYERFGLTGVNFASGATPSILSPHLHLSYFNAEWYQADADNLLPQTLFVGGTPDQPADAPPAWLTQIPPDAPIALITFGTTFAGDIGWFAGAAQAAARAGLIPVVVIGWTTYSPEDKDALKAALPKTTRLLNWVSFPHILPRTRLIIHHGGMGTTHAALVYGVPQLIIPYAADQQGQARRAAQ
;
A
#
# COMPACT_ATOMS: atom_id res chain seq x y z
N TRP A 1 3.08 -3.81 15.95
CA TRP A 1 1.81 -3.87 15.32
C TRP A 1 0.78 -4.69 16.03
N MET A 2 0.61 -5.95 15.77
CA MET A 2 -0.38 -6.77 16.49
C MET A 2 0.26 -7.39 17.73
N SER A 3 -0.53 -7.50 18.81
CA SER A 3 -0.07 -8.21 20.00
C SER A 3 0.20 -9.68 19.70
N GLU A 4 1.12 -10.28 20.41
CA GLU A 4 1.42 -11.72 20.34
C GLU A 4 0.16 -12.58 20.53
N ASP A 5 -0.73 -12.15 21.43
CA ASP A 5 -2.00 -12.83 21.69
C ASP A 5 -2.94 -12.83 20.48
N LEU A 6 -3.06 -11.70 19.78
CA LEU A 6 -3.89 -11.61 18.57
C LEU A 6 -3.34 -12.45 17.42
N VAL A 7 -2.02 -12.45 17.23
CA VAL A 7 -1.39 -13.30 16.23
C VAL A 7 -1.58 -14.77 16.61
N GLY A 8 -1.35 -15.13 17.88
CA GLY A 8 -1.55 -16.50 18.38
C GLY A 8 -2.98 -16.99 18.19
N ALA A 9 -3.97 -16.17 18.57
CA ALA A 9 -5.39 -16.50 18.35
C ALA A 9 -5.72 -16.69 16.87
N GLY A 10 -5.13 -15.87 15.98
CA GLY A 10 -5.29 -16.05 14.53
C GLY A 10 -4.71 -17.36 14.02
N VAL A 11 -3.54 -17.77 14.51
CA VAL A 11 -2.93 -19.09 14.16
C VAL A 11 -3.81 -20.23 14.61
N GLU A 12 -4.34 -20.16 15.83
CA GLU A 12 -5.23 -21.20 16.39
C GLU A 12 -6.51 -21.30 15.57
N ALA A 13 -7.18 -20.18 15.30
CA ALA A 13 -8.42 -20.14 14.52
C ALA A 13 -8.24 -20.71 13.10
N LEU A 14 -7.15 -20.35 12.41
CA LEU A 14 -6.86 -20.89 11.07
C LEU A 14 -6.53 -22.38 11.10
N THR A 15 -5.85 -22.85 12.15
CA THR A 15 -5.55 -24.26 12.33
C THR A 15 -6.83 -25.08 12.59
N GLU A 16 -7.69 -24.59 13.51
CA GLU A 16 -9.00 -25.22 13.78
C GLU A 16 -9.88 -25.27 12.54
N LEU A 17 -9.87 -24.20 11.73
CA LEU A 17 -10.62 -24.20 10.47
C LEU A 17 -10.11 -25.28 9.53
N ALA A 18 -8.78 -25.43 9.38
CA ALA A 18 -8.20 -26.48 8.55
C ALA A 18 -8.53 -27.88 9.07
N ASP A 19 -8.61 -28.08 10.38
CA ASP A 19 -9.03 -29.37 10.99
C ASP A 19 -10.51 -29.68 10.67
N GLN A 20 -11.37 -28.66 10.56
CA GLN A 20 -12.79 -28.80 10.29
C GLN A 20 -13.11 -29.06 8.81
N ILE A 21 -12.45 -28.33 7.90
CA ILE A 21 -12.76 -28.37 6.47
C ILE A 21 -11.75 -29.17 5.64
N GLY A 22 -10.67 -29.64 6.25
CA GLY A 22 -9.53 -30.28 5.61
C GLY A 22 -8.41 -29.31 5.30
N LYS A 23 -7.18 -29.87 5.15
CA LYS A 23 -5.98 -29.10 4.80
C LYS A 23 -6.18 -28.41 3.45
N PRO A 24 -5.98 -27.06 3.35
CA PRO A 24 -6.04 -26.35 2.08
C PRO A 24 -4.83 -26.69 1.19
N ASP A 25 -5.02 -26.63 -0.13
CA ASP A 25 -3.95 -26.79 -1.11
C ASP A 25 -2.93 -25.65 -1.05
N ALA A 26 -3.38 -24.45 -0.70
CA ALA A 26 -2.52 -23.28 -0.46
C ALA A 26 -3.21 -22.27 0.46
N ILE A 27 -2.42 -21.45 1.14
CA ILE A 27 -2.90 -20.26 1.87
C ILE A 27 -2.40 -19.03 1.13
N ILE A 28 -3.32 -18.15 0.74
CA ILE A 28 -3.02 -16.88 0.08
C ILE A 28 -3.20 -15.77 1.11
N THR A 29 -2.19 -14.93 1.27
CA THR A 29 -2.20 -13.83 2.25
C THR A 29 -1.61 -12.55 1.68
N ASP A 30 -1.92 -11.41 2.30
CA ASP A 30 -1.14 -10.19 2.11
C ASP A 30 0.20 -10.25 2.89
N PRO A 31 1.15 -9.34 2.61
CA PRO A 31 2.48 -9.37 3.22
C PRO A 31 2.51 -8.98 4.72
N PHE A 32 1.38 -8.63 5.34
CA PHE A 32 1.32 -8.12 6.71
C PHE A 32 0.62 -9.07 7.69
N LEU A 33 -0.09 -10.07 7.21
CA LEU A 33 -0.86 -10.98 8.06
C LEU A 33 0.00 -12.14 8.60
N THR A 34 0.81 -11.84 9.61
CA THR A 34 1.74 -12.77 10.26
C THR A 34 1.06 -14.08 10.69
N ALA A 35 -0.17 -14.03 11.20
CA ALA A 35 -0.91 -15.21 11.62
C ALA A 35 -1.12 -16.22 10.49
N ALA A 36 -1.40 -15.74 9.25
CA ALA A 36 -1.59 -16.62 8.10
C ALA A 36 -0.27 -17.32 7.69
N ALA A 37 0.86 -16.61 7.76
CA ALA A 37 2.17 -17.20 7.45
C ALA A 37 2.60 -18.27 8.46
N LEU A 38 2.34 -18.05 9.76
CA LEU A 38 2.58 -19.04 10.82
C LEU A 38 1.61 -20.23 10.69
N ALA A 39 0.33 -19.98 10.44
CA ALA A 39 -0.66 -21.04 10.26
C ALA A 39 -0.34 -21.91 9.02
N ALA A 40 0.14 -21.31 7.93
CA ALA A 40 0.55 -22.04 6.73
C ALA A 40 1.66 -23.06 7.05
N GLU A 41 2.67 -22.66 7.82
CA GLU A 41 3.73 -23.58 8.26
C GLU A 41 3.16 -24.68 9.18
N ARG A 42 2.33 -24.31 10.16
CA ARG A 42 1.73 -25.26 11.11
C ARG A 42 0.84 -26.31 10.44
N ILE A 43 0.04 -25.89 9.46
CA ILE A 43 -0.85 -26.77 8.68
C ILE A 43 -0.06 -27.55 7.62
N GLY A 44 1.16 -27.10 7.30
CA GLY A 44 1.99 -27.64 6.22
C GLY A 44 1.44 -27.31 4.82
N ALA A 45 0.71 -26.20 4.67
CA ALA A 45 0.21 -25.72 3.39
C ALA A 45 1.18 -24.74 2.74
N PRO A 46 1.35 -24.77 1.40
CA PRO A 46 2.12 -23.76 0.68
C PRO A 46 1.57 -22.36 0.95
N LEU A 47 2.46 -21.38 1.18
CA LEU A 47 2.10 -19.98 1.34
C LEU A 47 2.26 -19.25 0.01
N VAL A 48 1.27 -18.45 -0.37
CA VAL A 48 1.33 -17.50 -1.48
C VAL A 48 1.16 -16.10 -0.91
N VAL A 49 2.15 -15.25 -1.12
CA VAL A 49 2.08 -13.82 -0.72
C VAL A 49 1.59 -13.00 -1.89
N SER A 50 0.50 -12.28 -1.69
CA SER A 50 -0.18 -11.50 -2.72
C SER A 50 0.10 -10.01 -2.53
N GLY A 51 0.58 -9.32 -3.57
CA GLY A 51 0.78 -7.89 -3.61
C GLY A 51 2.22 -7.42 -3.36
N TRP A 52 3.16 -8.32 -3.03
CA TRP A 52 4.54 -7.95 -2.70
C TRP A 52 5.56 -8.90 -3.30
N CYS A 53 6.68 -8.37 -3.79
CA CYS A 53 7.79 -9.19 -4.27
C CYS A 53 8.49 -9.94 -3.14
N ALA A 54 9.04 -11.10 -3.45
CA ALA A 54 10.04 -11.73 -2.59
C ALA A 54 11.38 -10.99 -2.76
N THR A 55 11.92 -10.48 -1.66
CA THR A 55 13.22 -9.79 -1.63
C THR A 55 14.16 -10.45 -0.63
N ARG A 56 15.48 -10.46 -0.94
CA ARG A 56 16.51 -11.00 -0.04
C ARG A 56 16.56 -10.21 1.26
N GLU A 57 16.56 -8.89 1.09
CA GLU A 57 16.65 -7.94 2.19
C GLU A 57 15.55 -6.90 2.04
N LEU A 58 14.96 -6.50 3.15
CA LEU A 58 14.13 -5.31 3.15
C LEU A 58 15.03 -4.10 2.91
N ASP A 59 14.56 -3.20 2.05
CA ASP A 59 15.22 -1.93 1.82
C ASP A 59 15.28 -1.16 3.16
N GLU A 60 16.49 -0.97 3.70
CA GLU A 60 16.66 -0.27 4.98
C GLU A 60 16.13 1.17 4.93
N ASP A 61 16.13 1.80 3.74
CA ASP A 61 15.56 3.12 3.53
C ASP A 61 14.03 3.09 3.57
N ALA A 62 13.44 1.92 3.29
CA ALA A 62 11.99 1.69 3.42
C ALA A 62 11.55 1.39 4.85
N LEU A 63 12.48 1.13 5.76
CA LEU A 63 12.18 0.88 7.17
C LEU A 63 11.97 2.20 7.93
N TYR A 64 10.85 2.31 8.60
CA TYR A 64 10.63 3.38 9.55
C TYR A 64 11.61 3.35 10.71
N TYR A 65 11.84 4.52 11.27
CA TYR A 65 12.51 4.64 12.56
C TYR A 65 11.88 3.71 13.63
N VAL A 66 10.54 3.65 13.66
CA VAL A 66 9.80 2.77 14.59
C VAL A 66 10.10 1.28 14.33
N GLN A 67 10.21 0.86 13.07
CA GLN A 67 10.56 -0.54 12.75
C GLN A 67 12.00 -0.87 13.17
N LYS A 68 12.94 0.08 12.99
CA LYS A 68 14.31 -0.07 13.45
C LYS A 68 14.39 -0.14 14.98
N VAL A 69 13.63 0.69 15.68
CA VAL A 69 13.58 0.70 17.16
C VAL A 69 12.94 -0.57 17.72
N LEU A 70 11.88 -1.08 17.07
CA LEU A 70 11.16 -2.27 17.52
C LEU A 70 11.70 -3.58 16.90
N ALA A 71 12.79 -3.54 16.13
CA ALA A 71 13.32 -4.71 15.45
C ALA A 71 13.61 -5.86 16.43
N ARG A 72 14.31 -5.57 17.53
CA ARG A 72 14.63 -6.55 18.55
C ARG A 72 13.37 -7.16 19.20
N GLU A 73 12.43 -6.33 19.63
CA GLU A 73 11.17 -6.81 20.21
C GLU A 73 10.36 -7.66 19.22
N SER A 74 10.42 -7.31 17.93
CA SER A 74 9.77 -8.07 16.87
C SER A 74 10.39 -9.45 16.71
N ILE A 75 11.71 -9.56 16.73
CA ILE A 75 12.44 -10.85 16.68
C ILE A 75 12.07 -11.70 17.89
N GLU A 76 12.21 -11.16 19.11
CA GLU A 76 11.89 -11.88 20.36
C GLU A 76 10.44 -12.36 20.39
N ARG A 77 9.51 -11.58 19.84
CA ARG A 77 8.10 -11.98 19.71
C ARG A 77 7.92 -13.13 18.72
N MET A 78 8.59 -13.07 17.59
CA MET A 78 8.52 -14.15 16.59
C MET A 78 9.12 -15.44 17.15
N GLU A 79 10.23 -15.38 17.88
CA GLU A 79 10.84 -16.52 18.54
C GLU A 79 9.87 -17.21 19.52
N ARG A 80 9.17 -16.42 20.37
CA ARG A 80 8.14 -16.97 21.26
C ARG A 80 6.97 -17.60 20.52
N LEU A 81 6.54 -17.02 19.40
CA LEU A 81 5.49 -17.60 18.55
C LEU A 81 5.96 -18.91 17.90
N TYR A 82 7.21 -18.96 17.42
CA TYR A 82 7.77 -20.20 16.89
C TYR A 82 7.82 -21.30 17.97
N GLU A 83 8.30 -20.97 19.14
CA GLU A 83 8.34 -21.91 20.27
C GLU A 83 6.92 -22.38 20.67
N ARG A 84 5.98 -21.45 20.81
CA ARG A 84 4.57 -21.76 21.17
C ARG A 84 3.92 -22.74 20.22
N PHE A 85 4.18 -22.61 18.92
CA PHE A 85 3.52 -23.41 17.89
C PHE A 85 4.41 -24.52 17.30
N GLY A 86 5.65 -24.69 17.77
CA GLY A 86 6.59 -25.68 17.27
C GLY A 86 7.02 -25.42 15.82
N LEU A 87 7.25 -24.14 15.45
CA LEU A 87 7.57 -23.70 14.10
C LEU A 87 9.05 -23.37 13.95
N THR A 88 9.52 -23.32 12.70
CA THR A 88 10.90 -22.95 12.36
C THR A 88 11.00 -21.59 11.66
N GLY A 89 9.86 -21.00 11.28
CA GLY A 89 9.79 -19.70 10.64
C GLY A 89 10.12 -19.74 9.13
N VAL A 90 9.86 -20.86 8.45
CA VAL A 90 10.17 -21.03 7.01
C VAL A 90 9.52 -19.98 6.10
N ASN A 91 8.45 -19.33 6.54
CA ASN A 91 7.72 -18.31 5.82
C ASN A 91 8.17 -16.89 6.19
N PHE A 92 9.35 -16.72 6.79
CA PHE A 92 9.86 -15.42 7.22
C PHE A 92 11.32 -15.22 6.81
N ALA A 93 11.66 -13.97 6.52
CA ALA A 93 13.04 -13.58 6.28
C ALA A 93 13.86 -13.61 7.57
N SER A 94 15.13 -13.98 7.46
CA SER A 94 16.08 -14.04 8.57
C SER A 94 16.76 -12.70 8.91
N GLY A 95 16.26 -11.59 8.37
CA GLY A 95 16.85 -10.25 8.57
C GLY A 95 16.54 -9.62 9.92
N ALA A 96 17.07 -8.43 10.13
CA ALA A 96 16.90 -7.65 11.36
C ALA A 96 15.43 -7.29 11.66
N THR A 97 14.56 -7.34 10.66
CA THR A 97 13.12 -7.12 10.81
C THR A 97 12.38 -8.31 10.22
N PRO A 98 11.67 -9.11 11.01
CA PRO A 98 10.89 -10.24 10.51
C PRO A 98 9.87 -9.75 9.49
N SER A 99 9.92 -10.28 8.28
CA SER A 99 8.97 -10.01 7.21
C SER A 99 8.50 -11.33 6.62
N ILE A 100 7.25 -11.36 6.15
CA ILE A 100 6.73 -12.56 5.49
C ILE A 100 7.50 -12.77 4.19
N LEU A 101 8.13 -13.93 4.07
CA LEU A 101 8.87 -14.36 2.89
C LEU A 101 8.55 -15.84 2.62
N SER A 102 7.61 -16.08 1.73
CA SER A 102 7.27 -17.43 1.34
C SER A 102 8.40 -18.06 0.49
N PRO A 103 8.77 -19.33 0.74
CA PRO A 103 9.64 -20.07 -0.15
C PRO A 103 8.94 -20.53 -1.44
N HIS A 104 7.61 -20.38 -1.56
CA HIS A 104 6.81 -20.92 -2.66
C HIS A 104 6.53 -19.87 -3.73
N LEU A 105 5.75 -18.82 -3.41
CA LEU A 105 5.30 -17.85 -4.40
C LEU A 105 4.99 -16.48 -3.79
N HIS A 106 5.45 -15.44 -4.48
CA HIS A 106 5.03 -14.06 -4.29
C HIS A 106 4.44 -13.53 -5.58
N LEU A 107 3.24 -12.94 -5.51
CA LEU A 107 2.58 -12.30 -6.64
C LEU A 107 2.77 -10.78 -6.55
N SER A 108 3.40 -10.18 -7.53
CA SER A 108 3.49 -8.73 -7.65
C SER A 108 2.51 -8.24 -8.71
N TYR A 109 1.67 -7.27 -8.35
CA TYR A 109 0.77 -6.58 -9.28
C TYR A 109 1.47 -5.48 -10.09
N PHE A 110 2.71 -5.16 -9.78
CA PHE A 110 3.56 -4.35 -10.63
C PHE A 110 4.19 -5.22 -11.72
N ASN A 111 4.71 -4.60 -12.77
CA ASN A 111 5.52 -5.28 -13.77
C ASN A 111 7.00 -5.39 -13.32
N ALA A 112 7.78 -6.17 -14.03
CA ALA A 112 9.19 -6.37 -13.69
C ALA A 112 10.04 -5.10 -13.86
N GLU A 113 9.69 -4.25 -14.84
CA GLU A 113 10.38 -2.99 -15.11
C GLU A 113 10.30 -2.03 -13.91
N TRP A 114 9.21 -2.07 -13.14
CA TRP A 114 9.09 -1.25 -11.92
C TRP A 114 10.16 -1.58 -10.87
N TYR A 115 10.66 -2.81 -10.87
CA TYR A 115 11.68 -3.29 -9.94
C TYR A 115 13.05 -3.45 -10.58
N GLN A 116 13.29 -2.90 -11.77
CA GLN A 116 14.54 -3.12 -12.51
C GLN A 116 15.78 -2.68 -11.71
N ALA A 117 15.70 -1.58 -10.97
CA ALA A 117 16.81 -1.13 -10.13
C ALA A 117 17.02 -1.99 -8.86
N ASP A 118 16.04 -2.79 -8.49
CA ASP A 118 16.12 -3.70 -7.35
C ASP A 118 16.31 -5.18 -7.79
N ALA A 119 16.60 -5.43 -9.06
CA ALA A 119 16.63 -6.77 -9.65
C ALA A 119 17.54 -7.75 -8.89
N ASP A 120 18.70 -7.29 -8.41
CA ASP A 120 19.64 -8.11 -7.64
C ASP A 120 19.12 -8.52 -6.26
N ASN A 121 18.13 -7.78 -5.74
CA ASN A 121 17.47 -8.06 -4.46
C ASN A 121 16.25 -8.98 -4.61
N LEU A 122 15.74 -9.16 -5.81
CA LEU A 122 14.56 -10.00 -6.06
C LEU A 122 14.91 -11.48 -5.96
N LEU A 123 13.97 -12.26 -5.42
CA LEU A 123 14.08 -13.71 -5.36
C LEU A 123 13.24 -14.39 -6.46
N PRO A 124 13.66 -15.57 -6.93
CA PRO A 124 13.07 -16.21 -8.10
C PRO A 124 11.62 -16.67 -7.94
N GLN A 125 11.12 -16.79 -6.70
CA GLN A 125 9.70 -17.08 -6.43
C GLN A 125 8.78 -15.86 -6.58
N THR A 126 9.25 -14.74 -7.11
CA THR A 126 8.41 -13.61 -7.49
C THR A 126 7.83 -13.79 -8.88
N LEU A 127 6.51 -13.72 -9.00
CA LEU A 127 5.79 -13.66 -10.27
C LEU A 127 5.17 -12.27 -10.45
N PHE A 128 5.55 -11.59 -11.52
CA PHE A 128 4.98 -10.31 -11.91
C PHE A 128 3.76 -10.55 -12.77
N VAL A 129 2.58 -10.15 -12.29
CA VAL A 129 1.30 -10.33 -13.00
C VAL A 129 0.77 -9.04 -13.60
N GLY A 130 1.37 -7.89 -13.21
CA GLY A 130 0.90 -6.58 -13.66
C GLY A 130 -0.49 -6.24 -13.15
N GLY A 131 -1.10 -5.23 -13.75
CA GLY A 131 -2.44 -4.79 -13.47
C GLY A 131 -3.14 -4.28 -14.72
N THR A 132 -4.45 -4.24 -14.68
CA THR A 132 -5.29 -3.65 -15.74
C THR A 132 -6.19 -2.57 -15.16
N PRO A 133 -6.52 -1.52 -15.94
CA PRO A 133 -7.47 -0.51 -15.49
C PRO A 133 -8.84 -1.15 -15.18
N ASP A 134 -9.37 -0.83 -14.02
CA ASP A 134 -10.74 -1.21 -13.67
C ASP A 134 -11.72 -0.44 -14.54
N GLN A 135 -12.82 -1.11 -14.92
CA GLN A 135 -13.94 -0.43 -15.53
C GLN A 135 -14.88 0.10 -14.44
N PRO A 136 -15.36 1.36 -14.56
CA PRO A 136 -16.33 1.87 -13.60
C PRO A 136 -17.61 1.07 -13.67
N ALA A 137 -18.13 0.68 -12.51
CA ALA A 137 -19.38 -0.11 -12.42
C ALA A 137 -20.65 0.75 -12.54
N ASP A 138 -20.51 2.07 -12.39
CA ASP A 138 -21.59 3.05 -12.31
C ASP A 138 -21.29 4.30 -13.15
N ALA A 139 -22.25 5.20 -13.23
CA ALA A 139 -22.09 6.47 -13.93
C ALA A 139 -21.11 7.41 -13.17
N PRO A 140 -20.37 8.26 -13.89
CA PRO A 140 -19.47 9.21 -13.25
C PRO A 140 -20.24 10.15 -12.31
N PRO A 141 -19.65 10.49 -11.15
CA PRO A 141 -20.32 11.35 -10.19
C PRO A 141 -20.55 12.77 -10.74
N ALA A 142 -21.65 13.41 -10.33
CA ALA A 142 -22.08 14.72 -10.84
C ALA A 142 -21.00 15.80 -10.73
N TRP A 143 -20.16 15.80 -9.68
CA TRP A 143 -19.07 16.77 -9.55
C TRP A 143 -18.02 16.63 -10.66
N LEU A 144 -17.78 15.40 -11.15
CA LEU A 144 -16.80 15.15 -12.22
C LEU A 144 -17.34 15.55 -13.57
N THR A 145 -18.64 15.40 -13.82
CA THR A 145 -19.29 15.84 -15.06
C THR A 145 -19.36 17.37 -15.20
N GLN A 146 -19.24 18.10 -14.08
CA GLN A 146 -19.13 19.57 -14.08
C GLN A 146 -17.76 20.11 -14.51
N ILE A 147 -16.74 19.26 -14.52
CA ILE A 147 -15.41 19.61 -15.03
C ILE A 147 -15.40 19.35 -16.54
N PRO A 148 -15.02 20.33 -17.39
CA PRO A 148 -14.95 20.13 -18.83
C PRO A 148 -14.15 18.86 -19.19
N PRO A 149 -14.57 18.06 -20.19
CA PRO A 149 -13.93 16.79 -20.51
C PRO A 149 -12.42 16.86 -20.75
N ASP A 150 -11.97 17.93 -21.39
CA ASP A 150 -10.55 18.13 -21.76
C ASP A 150 -9.75 18.91 -20.70
N ALA A 151 -10.39 19.31 -19.61
CA ALA A 151 -9.70 20.07 -18.57
C ALA A 151 -8.69 19.17 -17.84
N PRO A 152 -7.43 19.61 -17.69
CA PRO A 152 -6.39 18.81 -17.07
C PRO A 152 -6.57 18.75 -15.56
N ILE A 153 -6.76 17.56 -15.00
CA ILE A 153 -6.95 17.34 -13.57
C ILE A 153 -5.62 16.98 -12.90
N ALA A 154 -5.35 17.58 -11.74
CA ALA A 154 -4.38 17.11 -10.76
C ALA A 154 -5.12 16.45 -9.60
N LEU A 155 -4.94 15.14 -9.43
CA LEU A 155 -5.44 14.40 -8.27
C LEU A 155 -4.43 14.50 -7.13
N ILE A 156 -4.87 14.91 -5.94
CA ILE A 156 -4.01 15.13 -4.77
C ILE A 156 -4.57 14.32 -3.60
N THR A 157 -3.78 13.36 -3.07
CA THR A 157 -4.26 12.46 -2.01
C THR A 157 -3.13 11.92 -1.13
N PHE A 158 -3.44 11.70 0.15
CA PHE A 158 -2.59 10.95 1.10
C PHE A 158 -3.03 9.50 1.28
N GLY A 159 -3.94 9.00 0.43
CA GLY A 159 -4.52 7.66 0.58
C GLY A 159 -5.55 7.59 1.71
N THR A 160 -5.70 6.41 2.32
CA THR A 160 -6.75 6.14 3.32
C THR A 160 -6.22 6.00 4.74
N THR A 161 -4.94 5.73 4.91
CA THR A 161 -4.33 5.38 6.22
C THR A 161 -3.63 6.57 6.87
N PHE A 162 -3.11 7.50 6.09
CA PHE A 162 -2.38 8.65 6.60
C PHE A 162 -3.23 9.91 6.55
N ALA A 163 -3.16 10.70 7.64
CA ALA A 163 -3.71 12.04 7.66
C ALA A 163 -2.68 13.00 7.04
N GLY A 164 -3.04 13.62 5.93
CA GLY A 164 -2.22 14.69 5.37
C GLY A 164 -2.29 15.96 6.22
N ASP A 165 -1.18 16.69 6.30
CA ASP A 165 -1.19 18.05 6.84
C ASP A 165 -2.02 18.96 5.89
N ILE A 166 -2.80 19.85 6.47
CA ILE A 166 -3.59 20.86 5.74
C ILE A 166 -2.70 21.71 4.83
N GLY A 167 -1.53 22.12 5.33
CA GLY A 167 -0.56 22.89 4.58
C GLY A 167 -0.05 22.15 3.35
N TRP A 168 0.14 20.84 3.45
CA TRP A 168 0.53 20.01 2.33
C TRP A 168 -0.53 20.00 1.23
N PHE A 169 -1.81 19.74 1.57
CA PHE A 169 -2.89 19.76 0.60
C PHE A 169 -3.06 21.12 -0.07
N ALA A 170 -3.01 22.19 0.71
CA ALA A 170 -3.13 23.54 0.21
C ALA A 170 -1.97 23.91 -0.72
N GLY A 171 -0.73 23.60 -0.34
CA GLY A 171 0.48 23.84 -1.14
C GLY A 171 0.46 23.08 -2.47
N ALA A 172 0.11 21.79 -2.44
CA ALA A 172 0.01 20.96 -3.63
C ALA A 172 -1.10 21.48 -4.59
N ALA A 173 -2.28 21.84 -4.05
CA ALA A 173 -3.37 22.38 -4.86
C ALA A 173 -3.04 23.74 -5.49
N GLN A 174 -2.37 24.62 -4.73
CA GLN A 174 -1.91 25.90 -5.25
C GLN A 174 -0.84 25.72 -6.34
N ALA A 175 0.11 24.79 -6.17
CA ALA A 175 1.11 24.48 -7.19
C ALA A 175 0.47 23.93 -8.45
N ALA A 176 -0.47 22.98 -8.33
CA ALA A 176 -1.22 22.43 -9.46
C ALA A 176 -2.00 23.50 -10.21
N ALA A 177 -2.71 24.38 -9.49
CA ALA A 177 -3.45 25.49 -10.10
C ALA A 177 -2.53 26.48 -10.84
N ARG A 178 -1.36 26.81 -10.28
CA ARG A 178 -0.36 27.65 -10.98
C ARG A 178 0.18 26.99 -12.26
N ALA A 179 0.22 25.66 -12.28
CA ALA A 179 0.58 24.88 -13.48
C ALA A 179 -0.58 24.73 -14.49
N GLY A 180 -1.72 25.36 -14.26
CA GLY A 180 -2.89 25.29 -15.14
C GLY A 180 -3.73 24.02 -14.99
N LEU A 181 -3.53 23.25 -13.94
CA LEU A 181 -4.31 22.04 -13.64
C LEU A 181 -5.49 22.38 -12.72
N ILE A 182 -6.56 21.62 -12.83
CA ILE A 182 -7.70 21.70 -11.89
C ILE A 182 -7.41 20.76 -10.71
N PRO A 183 -7.22 21.27 -9.48
CA PRO A 183 -6.94 20.43 -8.34
C PRO A 183 -8.20 19.67 -7.88
N VAL A 184 -8.06 18.37 -7.68
CA VAL A 184 -9.04 17.51 -6.98
C VAL A 184 -8.33 16.97 -5.75
N VAL A 185 -8.69 17.49 -4.59
CA VAL A 185 -8.09 17.15 -3.30
C VAL A 185 -8.96 16.10 -2.61
N VAL A 186 -8.36 14.97 -2.25
CA VAL A 186 -9.02 13.85 -1.57
C VAL A 186 -8.38 13.66 -0.20
N ILE A 187 -9.10 14.05 0.86
CA ILE A 187 -8.59 14.05 2.24
C ILE A 187 -8.78 12.74 2.99
N GLY A 188 -9.44 11.75 2.38
CA GLY A 188 -9.75 10.47 3.03
C GLY A 188 -10.87 10.59 4.07
N TRP A 189 -10.97 9.57 4.90
CA TRP A 189 -11.94 9.50 6.01
C TRP A 189 -11.34 9.96 7.34
N THR A 190 -10.14 10.53 7.32
CA THR A 190 -9.51 11.08 8.51
C THR A 190 -10.36 12.15 9.15
N THR A 191 -10.48 12.10 10.47
CA THR A 191 -11.25 13.07 11.23
C THR A 191 -10.45 14.36 11.39
N TYR A 192 -10.61 15.28 10.46
CA TYR A 192 -10.18 16.67 10.65
C TYR A 192 -11.23 17.42 11.46
N SER A 193 -10.78 18.33 12.32
CA SER A 193 -11.68 19.23 13.03
C SER A 193 -12.48 20.10 12.05
N PRO A 194 -13.64 20.64 12.43
CA PRO A 194 -14.35 21.62 11.60
C PRO A 194 -13.48 22.82 11.25
N GLU A 195 -12.69 23.32 12.21
CA GLU A 195 -11.76 24.44 12.06
C GLU A 195 -10.69 24.14 11.01
N ASP A 196 -10.12 22.93 11.03
CA ASP A 196 -9.11 22.47 10.07
C ASP A 196 -9.70 22.38 8.66
N LYS A 197 -10.91 21.86 8.53
CA LYS A 197 -11.61 21.77 7.24
C LYS A 197 -11.90 23.14 6.65
N ASP A 198 -12.29 24.08 7.49
CA ASP A 198 -12.58 25.45 7.04
C ASP A 198 -11.28 26.20 6.71
N ALA A 199 -10.21 26.00 7.46
CA ALA A 199 -8.88 26.52 7.15
C ALA A 199 -8.37 25.97 5.81
N LEU A 200 -8.52 24.64 5.58
CA LEU A 200 -8.17 24.03 4.30
C LEU A 200 -8.95 24.63 3.16
N LYS A 201 -10.30 24.71 3.28
CA LYS A 201 -11.16 25.32 2.23
C LYS A 201 -10.75 26.74 1.90
N ALA A 202 -10.41 27.54 2.91
CA ALA A 202 -9.99 28.94 2.74
C ALA A 202 -8.62 29.04 2.01
N ALA A 203 -7.73 28.06 2.20
CA ALA A 203 -6.42 28.04 1.59
C ALA A 203 -6.39 27.46 0.16
N LEU A 204 -7.44 26.72 -0.24
CA LEU A 204 -7.52 26.09 -1.55
C LEU A 204 -7.87 27.09 -2.67
N PRO A 205 -7.30 26.92 -3.88
CA PRO A 205 -7.75 27.64 -5.07
C PRO A 205 -9.26 27.47 -5.32
N LYS A 206 -9.93 28.51 -5.81
CA LYS A 206 -11.40 28.48 -6.06
C LYS A 206 -11.85 27.38 -7.04
N THR A 207 -10.95 26.93 -7.91
CA THR A 207 -11.20 25.86 -8.88
C THR A 207 -11.12 24.45 -8.27
N THR A 208 -10.65 24.34 -7.03
CA THR A 208 -10.42 23.04 -6.36
C THR A 208 -11.74 22.33 -6.07
N ARG A 209 -11.74 21.02 -6.27
CA ARG A 209 -12.76 20.12 -5.72
C ARG A 209 -12.17 19.43 -4.48
N LEU A 210 -12.80 19.63 -3.33
CA LEU A 210 -12.41 19.00 -2.05
C LEU A 210 -13.40 17.86 -1.75
N LEU A 211 -12.87 16.64 -1.62
CA LEU A 211 -13.64 15.41 -1.49
C LEU A 211 -13.07 14.53 -0.39
N ASN A 212 -13.90 13.67 0.18
CA ASN A 212 -13.42 12.64 1.11
C ASN A 212 -12.90 11.40 0.37
N TRP A 213 -13.51 11.09 -0.77
CA TRP A 213 -13.20 9.88 -1.52
C TRP A 213 -13.51 10.07 -3.02
N VAL A 214 -12.78 9.33 -3.86
CA VAL A 214 -13.01 9.25 -5.31
C VAL A 214 -12.85 7.82 -5.81
N SER A 215 -13.62 7.47 -6.82
CA SER A 215 -13.43 6.24 -7.57
C SER A 215 -12.31 6.43 -8.60
N PHE A 216 -11.22 5.68 -8.49
CA PHE A 216 -10.09 5.77 -9.42
C PHE A 216 -10.48 5.48 -10.87
N PRO A 217 -11.32 4.45 -11.18
CA PRO A 217 -11.82 4.22 -12.53
C PRO A 217 -12.50 5.42 -13.19
N HIS A 218 -13.12 6.29 -12.42
CA HIS A 218 -13.74 7.49 -12.96
C HIS A 218 -12.77 8.66 -13.17
N ILE A 219 -11.84 8.86 -12.24
CA ILE A 219 -11.01 10.06 -12.25
C ILE A 219 -9.67 9.87 -12.97
N LEU A 220 -9.00 8.71 -12.83
CA LEU A 220 -7.67 8.52 -13.39
C LEU A 220 -7.60 8.62 -14.90
N PRO A 221 -8.60 8.19 -15.69
CA PRO A 221 -8.61 8.43 -17.14
C PRO A 221 -8.58 9.91 -17.55
N ARG A 222 -8.94 10.81 -16.63
CA ARG A 222 -8.97 12.27 -16.83
C ARG A 222 -7.86 13.01 -16.09
N THR A 223 -7.03 12.28 -15.33
CA THR A 223 -5.96 12.83 -14.50
C THR A 223 -4.69 13.01 -15.33
N ARG A 224 -4.10 14.21 -15.30
CA ARG A 224 -2.82 14.53 -15.95
C ARG A 224 -1.62 14.39 -15.01
N LEU A 225 -1.86 14.48 -13.72
CA LEU A 225 -0.85 14.36 -12.68
C LEU A 225 -1.53 13.86 -11.40
N ILE A 226 -0.94 12.87 -10.74
CA ILE A 226 -1.31 12.53 -9.38
C ILE A 226 -0.19 12.96 -8.43
N ILE A 227 -0.56 13.67 -7.35
CA ILE A 227 0.34 14.09 -6.27
C ILE A 227 -0.07 13.31 -5.03
N HIS A 228 0.83 12.47 -4.53
CA HIS A 228 0.49 11.58 -3.42
C HIS A 228 1.70 11.19 -2.58
N HIS A 229 1.43 10.45 -1.49
CA HIS A 229 2.46 10.04 -0.54
C HIS A 229 3.27 8.81 -0.95
N GLY A 230 2.91 8.10 -2.01
CA GLY A 230 3.61 6.89 -2.47
C GLY A 230 3.09 5.58 -1.89
N GLY A 231 1.88 5.55 -1.32
CA GLY A 231 1.26 4.29 -0.90
C GLY A 231 1.05 3.34 -2.09
N MET A 232 1.29 2.04 -1.89
CA MET A 232 1.31 1.03 -2.93
C MET A 232 0.06 1.06 -3.83
N GLY A 233 -1.15 1.10 -3.26
CA GLY A 233 -2.39 1.07 -4.03
C GLY A 233 -2.55 2.29 -4.96
N THR A 234 -2.20 3.48 -4.49
CA THR A 234 -2.25 4.70 -5.31
C THR A 234 -1.18 4.70 -6.39
N THR A 235 0.05 4.29 -6.05
CA THR A 235 1.17 4.15 -7.00
C THR A 235 0.82 3.16 -8.10
N HIS A 236 0.32 1.98 -7.74
CA HIS A 236 -0.11 0.95 -8.68
C HIS A 236 -1.23 1.46 -9.60
N ALA A 237 -2.28 2.06 -9.03
CA ALA A 237 -3.38 2.60 -9.82
C ALA A 237 -2.90 3.66 -10.84
N ALA A 238 -2.01 4.57 -10.42
CA ALA A 238 -1.47 5.57 -11.34
C ALA A 238 -0.67 4.93 -12.49
N LEU A 239 0.13 3.89 -12.22
CA LEU A 239 0.86 3.14 -13.25
C LEU A 239 -0.09 2.44 -14.23
N VAL A 240 -1.09 1.75 -13.71
CA VAL A 240 -2.07 1.01 -14.51
C VAL A 240 -2.85 1.92 -15.46
N TYR A 241 -3.14 3.15 -15.04
CA TYR A 241 -3.81 4.15 -15.88
C TYR A 241 -2.83 5.04 -16.68
N GLY A 242 -1.52 4.84 -16.56
CA GLY A 242 -0.52 5.63 -17.27
C GLY A 242 -0.48 7.09 -16.81
N VAL A 243 -0.80 7.38 -15.56
CA VAL A 243 -0.82 8.74 -15.01
C VAL A 243 0.53 9.11 -14.43
N PRO A 244 1.17 10.20 -14.86
CA PRO A 244 2.38 10.74 -14.24
C PRO A 244 2.20 10.99 -12.74
N GLN A 245 3.24 10.66 -11.94
CA GLN A 245 3.19 10.70 -10.49
C GLN A 245 4.21 11.69 -9.93
N LEU A 246 3.78 12.51 -8.97
CA LEU A 246 4.67 13.25 -8.07
C LEU A 246 4.51 12.64 -6.67
N ILE A 247 5.51 11.89 -6.24
CA ILE A 247 5.50 11.20 -4.96
C ILE A 247 6.26 12.01 -3.92
N ILE A 248 5.61 12.31 -2.80
CA ILE A 248 6.19 12.96 -1.64
C ILE A 248 6.09 11.96 -0.48
N PRO A 249 7.11 11.10 -0.30
CA PRO A 249 7.03 10.00 0.63
C PRO A 249 6.99 10.52 2.07
N TYR A 250 6.10 9.93 2.85
CA TYR A 250 5.95 10.23 4.27
C TYR A 250 6.46 9.07 5.13
N ALA A 251 6.30 7.85 4.64
CA ALA A 251 6.40 6.71 5.53
C ALA A 251 6.40 5.34 4.82
N ALA A 252 6.88 4.25 5.46
CA ALA A 252 6.94 2.84 5.01
C ALA A 252 7.67 2.64 3.67
N ASP A 253 7.08 1.81 2.82
CA ASP A 253 7.51 1.50 1.47
C ASP A 253 7.51 2.69 0.51
N GLN A 254 6.96 3.83 0.95
CA GLN A 254 6.75 5.01 0.12
C GLN A 254 8.06 5.59 -0.44
N GLN A 255 9.15 5.51 0.31
CA GLN A 255 10.47 5.95 -0.18
C GLN A 255 10.95 5.07 -1.34
N GLY A 256 10.79 3.75 -1.21
CA GLY A 256 11.08 2.81 -2.29
C GLY A 256 10.22 3.08 -3.53
N GLN A 257 8.92 3.34 -3.34
CA GLN A 257 8.02 3.69 -4.45
C GLN A 257 8.42 5.01 -5.12
N ALA A 258 8.77 6.03 -4.33
CA ALA A 258 9.24 7.32 -4.86
C ALA A 258 10.54 7.17 -5.67
N ARG A 259 11.48 6.37 -5.20
CA ARG A 259 12.74 6.08 -5.91
C ARG A 259 12.48 5.39 -7.25
N ARG A 260 11.61 4.39 -7.28
CA ARG A 260 11.24 3.67 -8.52
C ARG A 260 10.49 4.56 -9.51
N ALA A 261 9.61 5.43 -9.02
CA ALA A 261 8.88 6.37 -9.87
C ALA A 261 9.77 7.45 -10.51
N ALA A 262 10.96 7.69 -9.97
CA ALA A 262 11.92 8.68 -10.48
C ALA A 262 12.89 8.12 -11.54
N GLN A 263 12.85 6.84 -11.83
CA GLN A 263 13.67 6.15 -12.84
C GLN A 263 12.97 6.12 -14.19
#